data_7de4508cffc11879574eea93b282c34b
#
_entry.id   7de4508cffc11879574eea93b282c34b
#
_cell.length_a   1.000
_cell.length_b   1.000
_cell.length_c   1.000
_cell.angle_alpha   90.00
_cell.angle_beta   90.00
_cell.angle_gamma   90.00
#
_symmetry.space_group_name_H-M   'P 1'
#
loop_
_entity.id
_entity.type
_entity.pdbx_description
1 polymer ?
#
loop_
_entity_poly.entity_id
_entity_poly.type
_entity_poly.pdbx_seq_one_letter_code
_entity_poly.pdbx_strand_id
1 'polypeptide(L)'
;VCREACGGAGYMAENGLTELRRDADVFATFEGDNTVLLQLLAKGLLTNYKEMWGDLDMLGMVQAAARTFTGTVIERTAARPAIERIMATAQRRPDAETVLERAWHVTMFEEREQHVLDSLAQRLRTAGKDESRAFEAFNATQDHLLLAARTHMDRVILEAFIAGIDACEDEETAAVLNKLCDLYVLENLAADRGWFQEHGRMSTARAKAIVPALNQLCQELRPLALPLVEGMGVPVQLLQSAMLED
;
A
#
# COMPACT_ATOMS: atom_id res chain seq x y z
N VAL A 1 -1.74 6.75 17.98
CA VAL A 1 -0.33 7.17 17.87
C VAL A 1 -0.18 8.63 18.29
N CYS A 2 -0.74 9.64 17.57
CA CYS A 2 -0.52 11.09 17.89
C CYS A 2 -0.91 11.43 19.34
N ARG A 3 -2.08 10.99 19.80
CA ARG A 3 -2.54 11.20 21.18
C ARG A 3 -1.56 10.63 22.21
N GLU A 4 -1.02 9.45 21.97
CA GLU A 4 -0.05 8.79 22.86
C GLU A 4 1.30 9.50 22.84
N ALA A 5 1.71 10.03 21.68
CA ALA A 5 2.94 10.81 21.54
C ALA A 5 2.91 12.10 22.36
N CYS A 6 1.72 12.68 22.61
CA CYS A 6 1.55 13.85 23.48
C CYS A 6 1.56 13.51 24.98
N GLY A 7 1.79 12.25 25.38
CA GLY A 7 1.81 11.85 26.78
C GLY A 7 0.49 12.14 27.51
N GLY A 8 0.56 12.62 28.75
CA GLY A 8 -0.62 12.95 29.53
C GLY A 8 -1.52 14.03 28.90
N ALA A 9 -0.93 15.02 28.27
CA ALA A 9 -1.67 16.08 27.58
C ALA A 9 -2.59 15.53 26.45
N GLY A 10 -2.18 14.46 25.79
CA GLY A 10 -2.99 13.81 24.73
C GLY A 10 -4.31 13.21 25.22
N TYR A 11 -4.48 13.02 26.53
CA TYR A 11 -5.68 12.45 27.15
C TYR A 11 -6.61 13.50 27.78
N MET A 12 -6.16 14.76 27.86
CA MET A 12 -6.94 15.87 28.42
C MET A 12 -7.97 16.35 27.38
N ALA A 13 -9.21 16.55 27.82
CA ALA A 13 -10.33 16.91 26.93
C ALA A 13 -10.12 18.27 26.25
N GLU A 14 -9.50 19.23 26.96
CA GLU A 14 -9.18 20.57 26.46
C GLU A 14 -8.22 20.59 25.26
N ASN A 15 -7.51 19.48 25.02
CA ASN A 15 -6.60 19.34 23.88
C ASN A 15 -7.25 18.74 22.63
N GLY A 16 -8.52 18.34 22.71
CA GLY A 16 -9.34 17.88 21.58
C GLY A 16 -8.95 16.53 20.97
N LEU A 17 -7.78 15.95 21.30
CA LEU A 17 -7.27 14.73 20.67
C LEU A 17 -8.13 13.49 20.98
N THR A 18 -8.79 13.44 22.14
CA THR A 18 -9.74 12.38 22.52
C THR A 18 -11.00 12.44 21.69
N GLU A 19 -11.48 13.63 21.39
CA GLU A 19 -12.65 13.87 20.55
C GLU A 19 -12.36 13.54 19.09
N LEU A 20 -11.26 14.06 18.55
CA LEU A 20 -10.80 13.72 17.19
C LEU A 20 -10.65 12.21 16.99
N ARG A 21 -10.15 11.49 17.99
CA ARG A 21 -10.08 10.03 17.93
C ARG A 21 -11.45 9.39 17.85
N ARG A 22 -12.39 9.82 18.71
CA ARG A 22 -13.78 9.31 18.71
C ARG A 22 -14.45 9.53 17.37
N ASP A 23 -14.26 10.71 16.78
CA ASP A 23 -14.82 11.05 15.49
C ASP A 23 -14.17 10.25 14.36
N ALA A 24 -12.84 10.04 14.41
CA ALA A 24 -12.14 9.18 13.46
C ALA A 24 -12.59 7.71 13.53
N ASP A 25 -12.98 7.20 14.69
CA ASP A 25 -13.49 5.82 14.83
C ASP A 25 -14.80 5.60 14.03
N VAL A 26 -15.57 6.65 13.75
CA VAL A 26 -16.79 6.59 12.93
C VAL A 26 -16.47 6.23 11.48
N PHE A 27 -15.32 6.64 10.95
CA PHE A 27 -14.89 6.34 9.58
C PHE A 27 -14.70 4.84 9.30
N ALA A 28 -14.59 4.03 10.36
CA ALA A 28 -14.51 2.58 10.20
C ALA A 28 -15.82 1.94 9.73
N THR A 29 -16.97 2.64 9.91
CA THR A 29 -18.30 2.04 9.73
C THR A 29 -19.35 2.92 9.06
N PHE A 30 -19.21 4.27 9.05
CA PHE A 30 -20.35 5.15 8.70
C PHE A 30 -20.69 5.14 7.19
N GLU A 31 -19.74 4.88 6.30
CA GLU A 31 -19.96 4.68 4.87
C GLU A 31 -20.02 3.19 4.48
N GLY A 32 -20.11 2.32 5.47
CA GLY A 32 -20.03 0.88 5.38
C GLY A 32 -18.85 0.34 6.20
N ASP A 33 -19.03 -0.83 6.80
CA ASP A 33 -17.95 -1.47 7.55
C ASP A 33 -16.75 -1.73 6.64
N ASN A 34 -15.55 -1.30 7.06
CA ASN A 34 -14.34 -1.42 6.25
C ASN A 34 -14.02 -2.86 5.85
N THR A 35 -14.37 -3.85 6.67
CA THR A 35 -14.20 -5.26 6.34
C THR A 35 -15.09 -5.66 5.16
N VAL A 36 -16.35 -5.19 5.17
CA VAL A 36 -17.31 -5.44 4.08
C VAL A 36 -16.89 -4.73 2.79
N LEU A 37 -16.38 -3.50 2.89
CA LEU A 37 -15.87 -2.76 1.74
C LEU A 37 -14.65 -3.46 1.12
N LEU A 38 -13.73 -3.98 1.94
CA LEU A 38 -12.60 -4.78 1.47
C LEU A 38 -13.05 -6.09 0.80
N GLN A 39 -14.09 -6.75 1.33
CA GLN A 39 -14.68 -7.93 0.68
C GLN A 39 -15.28 -7.59 -0.68
N LEU A 40 -15.97 -6.45 -0.79
CA LEU A 40 -16.52 -5.97 -2.07
C LEU A 40 -15.41 -5.68 -3.09
N LEU A 41 -14.34 -5.02 -2.65
CA LEU A 41 -13.15 -4.77 -3.49
C LEU A 41 -12.54 -6.10 -3.98
N ALA A 42 -12.30 -7.05 -3.06
CA ALA A 42 -11.73 -8.35 -3.41
C ALA A 42 -12.60 -9.13 -4.38
N LYS A 43 -13.94 -9.04 -4.25
CA LYS A 43 -14.88 -9.62 -5.23
C LYS A 43 -14.69 -9.01 -6.61
N GLY A 44 -14.52 -7.68 -6.69
CA GLY A 44 -14.20 -6.99 -7.95
C GLY A 44 -12.90 -7.49 -8.58
N LEU A 45 -11.84 -7.60 -7.78
CA LEU A 45 -10.55 -8.13 -8.22
C LEU A 45 -10.65 -9.56 -8.76
N LEU A 46 -11.37 -10.44 -8.06
CA LEU A 46 -11.60 -11.81 -8.51
C LEU A 46 -12.43 -11.89 -9.79
N THR A 47 -13.40 -10.98 -9.96
CA THR A 47 -14.21 -10.90 -11.20
C THR A 47 -13.32 -10.51 -12.39
N ASN A 48 -12.51 -9.46 -12.24
CA ASN A 48 -11.55 -9.05 -13.26
C ASN A 48 -10.52 -10.16 -13.55
N TYR A 49 -10.04 -10.83 -12.51
CA TYR A 49 -9.13 -11.96 -12.64
C TYR A 49 -9.75 -13.11 -13.46
N LYS A 50 -11.01 -13.46 -13.18
CA LYS A 50 -11.74 -14.50 -13.91
C LYS A 50 -11.97 -14.13 -15.37
N GLU A 51 -12.29 -12.89 -15.68
CA GLU A 51 -12.48 -12.40 -17.05
C GLU A 51 -11.18 -12.48 -17.86
N MET A 52 -10.05 -12.18 -17.24
CA MET A 52 -8.73 -12.26 -17.89
C MET A 52 -8.24 -13.71 -18.11
N TRP A 53 -8.62 -14.64 -17.22
CA TRP A 53 -8.00 -15.96 -17.13
C TRP A 53 -8.98 -17.14 -17.31
N GLY A 54 -10.25 -16.88 -17.50
CA GLY A 54 -11.33 -17.87 -17.47
C GLY A 54 -11.21 -19.06 -18.43
N ASP A 55 -10.49 -18.89 -19.54
CA ASP A 55 -10.41 -19.87 -20.64
C ASP A 55 -8.98 -20.45 -20.86
N LEU A 56 -8.00 -20.10 -20.00
CA LEU A 56 -6.62 -20.57 -20.15
C LEU A 56 -6.32 -21.80 -19.27
N ASP A 57 -5.60 -22.77 -19.83
CA ASP A 57 -5.05 -23.87 -19.06
C ASP A 57 -3.94 -23.39 -18.11
N MET A 58 -3.61 -24.20 -17.09
CA MET A 58 -2.71 -23.81 -16.01
C MET A 58 -1.30 -23.40 -16.50
N LEU A 59 -0.83 -23.95 -17.61
CA LEU A 59 0.49 -23.65 -18.19
C LEU A 59 0.44 -22.34 -19.02
N GLY A 60 -0.63 -22.13 -19.77
CA GLY A 60 -0.91 -20.87 -20.47
C GLY A 60 -1.12 -19.70 -19.50
N MET A 61 -1.74 -19.95 -18.34
CA MET A 61 -1.94 -18.97 -17.27
C MET A 61 -0.62 -18.45 -16.69
N VAL A 62 0.35 -19.33 -16.40
CA VAL A 62 1.66 -18.92 -15.85
C VAL A 62 2.46 -18.10 -16.85
N GLN A 63 2.41 -18.41 -18.14
CA GLN A 63 3.13 -17.66 -19.19
C GLN A 63 2.43 -16.34 -19.54
N ALA A 64 1.11 -16.30 -19.53
CA ALA A 64 0.35 -15.08 -19.75
C ALA A 64 0.42 -14.14 -18.54
N ALA A 65 0.43 -14.67 -17.29
CA ALA A 65 0.59 -13.90 -16.06
C ALA A 65 1.84 -13.01 -16.09
N ALA A 66 2.98 -13.58 -16.49
CA ALA A 66 4.23 -12.83 -16.60
C ALA A 66 4.22 -11.70 -17.64
N ARG A 67 3.29 -11.74 -18.61
CA ARG A 67 3.23 -10.75 -19.72
C ARG A 67 2.10 -9.73 -19.61
N THR A 68 0.99 -10.09 -18.98
CA THR A 68 -0.25 -9.31 -19.07
C THR A 68 -0.52 -8.52 -17.79
N PHE A 69 -0.06 -8.98 -16.64
CA PHE A 69 -0.40 -8.35 -15.36
C PHE A 69 0.23 -6.97 -15.20
N THR A 70 1.51 -6.83 -15.51
CA THR A 70 2.20 -5.53 -15.53
C THR A 70 1.55 -4.54 -16.52
N GLY A 71 0.98 -5.02 -17.62
CA GLY A 71 0.34 -4.17 -18.62
C GLY A 71 -1.07 -3.69 -18.24
N THR A 72 -1.91 -4.59 -17.74
CA THR A 72 -3.37 -4.31 -17.69
C THR A 72 -3.80 -3.50 -16.46
N VAL A 73 -3.13 -3.65 -15.33
CA VAL A 73 -3.45 -2.89 -14.11
C VAL A 73 -2.84 -1.49 -14.18
N ILE A 74 -1.61 -1.36 -14.65
CA ILE A 74 -0.92 -0.09 -14.86
C ILE A 74 -1.62 0.75 -15.96
N GLU A 75 -2.24 0.10 -16.96
CA GLU A 75 -3.00 0.80 -18.04
C GLU A 75 -4.14 1.69 -17.53
N ARG A 76 -4.63 1.48 -16.33
CA ARG A 76 -5.77 2.22 -15.77
C ARG A 76 -5.37 3.34 -14.81
N THR A 77 -4.10 3.54 -14.53
CA THR A 77 -3.65 4.56 -13.57
C THR A 77 -2.91 5.71 -14.25
N ALA A 78 -3.04 6.93 -13.68
CA ALA A 78 -2.29 8.11 -14.11
C ALA A 78 -0.77 7.95 -13.92
N ALA A 79 -0.35 6.98 -13.12
CA ALA A 79 1.06 6.70 -12.82
C ALA A 79 1.79 5.92 -13.93
N ARG A 80 1.07 5.33 -14.90
CA ARG A 80 1.68 4.45 -15.91
C ARG A 80 2.90 5.04 -16.61
N PRO A 81 2.87 6.25 -17.18
CA PRO A 81 4.03 6.82 -17.88
C PRO A 81 5.23 7.01 -16.94
N ALA A 82 4.98 7.35 -15.68
CA ALA A 82 6.03 7.51 -14.67
C ALA A 82 6.65 6.16 -14.29
N ILE A 83 5.85 5.13 -14.09
CA ILE A 83 6.30 3.77 -13.77
C ILE A 83 7.13 3.19 -14.93
N GLU A 84 6.68 3.33 -16.17
CA GLU A 84 7.44 2.87 -17.35
C GLU A 84 8.84 3.53 -17.43
N ARG A 85 8.96 4.84 -17.13
CA ARG A 85 10.26 5.54 -17.08
C ARG A 85 11.14 5.01 -15.94
N ILE A 86 10.56 4.79 -14.75
CA ILE A 86 11.27 4.23 -13.59
C ILE A 86 11.84 2.85 -13.94
N MET A 87 11.01 1.95 -14.48
CA MET A 87 11.41 0.60 -14.84
C MET A 87 12.48 0.58 -15.96
N ALA A 88 12.33 1.42 -17.00
CA ALA A 88 13.31 1.55 -18.06
C ALA A 88 14.67 2.08 -17.55
N THR A 89 14.66 2.93 -16.52
CA THR A 89 15.90 3.45 -15.91
C THR A 89 16.59 2.38 -15.07
N ALA A 90 15.84 1.59 -14.32
CA ALA A 90 16.36 0.48 -13.51
C ALA A 90 17.01 -0.61 -14.37
N GLN A 91 16.43 -0.95 -15.52
CA GLN A 91 17.01 -1.91 -16.46
C GLN A 91 18.42 -1.52 -16.95
N ARG A 92 18.76 -0.23 -16.90
CA ARG A 92 20.10 0.29 -17.26
C ARG A 92 21.10 0.23 -16.12
N ARG A 93 20.67 -0.06 -14.89
CA ARG A 93 21.50 -0.12 -13.66
C ARG A 93 21.12 -1.34 -12.82
N PRO A 94 21.40 -2.57 -13.29
CA PRO A 94 20.96 -3.81 -12.61
C PRO A 94 21.63 -4.03 -11.24
N ASP A 95 22.72 -3.35 -10.92
CA ASP A 95 23.51 -3.55 -9.70
C ASP A 95 23.10 -2.65 -8.51
N ALA A 96 22.05 -1.86 -8.64
CA ALA A 96 21.56 -1.03 -7.54
C ALA A 96 20.81 -1.87 -6.51
N GLU A 97 21.52 -2.38 -5.50
CA GLU A 97 20.92 -3.17 -4.38
C GLU A 97 20.39 -2.27 -3.24
N THR A 98 20.04 -1.03 -3.49
CA THR A 98 19.49 -0.14 -2.46
C THR A 98 18.01 -0.45 -2.18
N VAL A 99 17.61 -0.32 -0.90
CA VAL A 99 16.19 -0.44 -0.50
C VAL A 99 15.37 0.80 -0.84
N LEU A 100 16.00 1.86 -1.38
CA LEU A 100 15.34 3.12 -1.79
C LEU A 100 15.13 3.18 -3.31
N GLU A 101 15.33 2.08 -4.05
CA GLU A 101 15.12 2.04 -5.48
C GLU A 101 13.63 1.94 -5.83
N ARG A 102 13.09 2.96 -6.51
CA ARG A 102 11.67 3.03 -6.84
C ARG A 102 11.18 1.87 -7.71
N ALA A 103 12.00 1.39 -8.64
CA ALA A 103 11.64 0.23 -9.47
C ALA A 103 11.49 -1.05 -8.62
N TRP A 104 12.37 -1.24 -7.65
CA TRP A 104 12.25 -2.36 -6.71
C TRP A 104 10.98 -2.22 -5.85
N HIS A 105 10.63 -1.01 -5.41
CA HIS A 105 9.38 -0.75 -4.68
C HIS A 105 8.15 -1.19 -5.48
N VAL A 106 8.06 -0.75 -6.73
CA VAL A 106 6.96 -1.11 -7.64
C VAL A 106 6.88 -2.63 -7.80
N THR A 107 8.02 -3.27 -8.09
CA THR A 107 8.09 -4.73 -8.26
C THR A 107 7.60 -5.48 -7.01
N MET A 108 8.01 -5.05 -5.80
CA MET A 108 7.60 -5.71 -4.55
C MET A 108 6.08 -5.65 -4.34
N PHE A 109 5.46 -4.51 -4.60
CA PHE A 109 4.02 -4.34 -4.42
C PHE A 109 3.22 -5.11 -5.47
N GLU A 110 3.63 -5.06 -6.74
CA GLU A 110 3.00 -5.81 -7.84
C GLU A 110 3.09 -7.32 -7.63
N GLU A 111 4.29 -7.84 -7.33
CA GLU A 111 4.50 -9.27 -7.11
C GLU A 111 3.74 -9.79 -5.90
N ARG A 112 3.62 -8.99 -4.84
CA ARG A 112 2.86 -9.36 -3.66
C ARG A 112 1.37 -9.45 -3.96
N GLU A 113 0.78 -8.43 -4.59
CA GLU A 113 -0.62 -8.43 -5.00
C GLU A 113 -0.92 -9.62 -5.90
N GLN A 114 -0.09 -9.84 -6.94
CA GLN A 114 -0.25 -10.95 -7.86
C GLN A 114 -0.24 -12.30 -7.14
N HIS A 115 0.77 -12.54 -6.30
CA HIS A 115 0.89 -13.79 -5.58
C HIS A 115 -0.31 -14.07 -4.67
N VAL A 116 -0.76 -13.06 -3.94
CA VAL A 116 -1.91 -13.18 -3.04
C VAL A 116 -3.19 -13.46 -3.83
N LEU A 117 -3.40 -12.76 -4.94
CA LEU A 117 -4.57 -12.95 -5.79
C LEU A 117 -4.59 -14.32 -6.48
N ASP A 118 -3.44 -14.78 -7.00
CA ASP A 118 -3.29 -16.11 -7.61
C ASP A 118 -3.59 -17.22 -6.60
N SER A 119 -3.02 -17.11 -5.39
CA SER A 119 -3.22 -18.13 -4.36
C SER A 119 -4.66 -18.14 -3.83
N LEU A 120 -5.32 -16.98 -3.73
CA LEU A 120 -6.74 -16.87 -3.41
C LEU A 120 -7.61 -17.54 -4.50
N ALA A 121 -7.36 -17.20 -5.76
CA ALA A 121 -8.09 -17.78 -6.89
C ALA A 121 -7.93 -19.31 -6.94
N GLN A 122 -6.71 -19.82 -6.68
CA GLN A 122 -6.45 -21.25 -6.62
C GLN A 122 -7.24 -21.93 -5.48
N ARG A 123 -7.26 -21.35 -4.28
CA ARG A 123 -8.04 -21.88 -3.14
C ARG A 123 -9.54 -21.94 -3.44
N LEU A 124 -10.09 -20.89 -4.06
CA LEU A 124 -11.51 -20.86 -4.42
C LEU A 124 -11.86 -21.87 -5.53
N ARG A 125 -10.94 -22.14 -6.47
CA ARG A 125 -11.14 -23.15 -7.52
C ARG A 125 -11.26 -24.58 -6.97
N THR A 126 -10.62 -24.91 -5.85
CA THR A 126 -10.69 -26.25 -5.24
C THR A 126 -12.09 -26.60 -4.75
N ALA A 127 -12.97 -25.63 -4.53
CA ALA A 127 -14.36 -25.83 -4.15
C ALA A 127 -15.23 -26.45 -5.28
N GLY A 128 -14.78 -26.34 -6.54
CA GLY A 128 -15.52 -26.85 -7.71
C GLY A 128 -16.79 -26.05 -8.00
N LYS A 129 -17.76 -26.72 -8.66
CA LYS A 129 -19.06 -26.12 -9.08
C LYS A 129 -20.20 -26.32 -8.09
N ASP A 130 -19.95 -26.96 -6.95
CA ASP A 130 -20.94 -27.18 -5.89
C ASP A 130 -21.10 -25.90 -5.07
N GLU A 131 -22.32 -25.33 -5.07
CA GLU A 131 -22.62 -24.05 -4.41
C GLU A 131 -22.39 -24.11 -2.89
N SER A 132 -22.69 -25.22 -2.23
CA SER A 132 -22.45 -25.38 -0.79
C SER A 132 -20.95 -25.36 -0.47
N ARG A 133 -20.16 -26.10 -1.26
CA ARG A 133 -18.68 -26.11 -1.16
C ARG A 133 -18.07 -24.78 -1.53
N ALA A 134 -18.63 -24.07 -2.51
CA ALA A 134 -18.17 -22.74 -2.88
C ALA A 134 -18.38 -21.74 -1.74
N PHE A 135 -19.51 -21.79 -1.04
CA PHE A 135 -19.76 -20.95 0.13
C PHE A 135 -18.83 -21.28 1.29
N GLU A 136 -18.63 -22.56 1.59
CA GLU A 136 -17.69 -23.00 2.63
C GLU A 136 -16.24 -22.55 2.31
N ALA A 137 -15.79 -22.72 1.08
CA ALA A 137 -14.45 -22.30 0.65
C ALA A 137 -14.29 -20.77 0.72
N PHE A 138 -15.30 -20.02 0.29
CA PHE A 138 -15.30 -18.57 0.41
C PHE A 138 -15.20 -18.15 1.88
N ASN A 139 -15.97 -18.78 2.74
CA ASN A 139 -16.00 -18.48 4.18
C ASN A 139 -14.66 -18.84 4.86
N ALA A 140 -14.05 -19.97 4.46
CA ALA A 140 -12.75 -20.40 4.97
C ALA A 140 -11.56 -19.58 4.47
N THR A 141 -11.75 -18.71 3.46
CA THR A 141 -10.68 -17.88 2.86
C THR A 141 -10.88 -16.39 3.07
N GLN A 142 -11.73 -15.98 4.04
CA GLN A 142 -12.04 -14.58 4.30
C GLN A 142 -10.81 -13.73 4.64
N ASP A 143 -9.91 -14.24 5.45
CA ASP A 143 -8.64 -13.60 5.81
C ASP A 143 -7.77 -13.35 4.56
N HIS A 144 -7.69 -14.34 3.68
CA HIS A 144 -6.92 -14.25 2.44
C HIS A 144 -7.57 -13.29 1.43
N LEU A 145 -8.89 -13.24 1.40
CA LEU A 145 -9.67 -12.32 0.58
C LEU A 145 -9.46 -10.86 1.03
N LEU A 146 -9.45 -10.62 2.33
CA LEU A 146 -9.14 -9.30 2.90
C LEU A 146 -7.67 -8.91 2.63
N LEU A 147 -6.75 -9.88 2.68
CA LEU A 147 -5.35 -9.65 2.33
C LEU A 147 -5.21 -9.23 0.86
N ALA A 148 -5.90 -9.89 -0.07
CA ALA A 148 -5.88 -9.52 -1.50
C ALA A 148 -6.37 -8.08 -1.72
N ALA A 149 -7.44 -7.66 -1.05
CA ALA A 149 -7.92 -6.29 -1.12
C ALA A 149 -6.90 -5.29 -0.55
N ARG A 150 -6.27 -5.60 0.59
CA ARG A 150 -5.26 -4.73 1.20
C ARG A 150 -4.01 -4.58 0.33
N THR A 151 -3.47 -5.67 -0.20
CA THR A 151 -2.29 -5.61 -1.08
C THR A 151 -2.57 -4.81 -2.36
N HIS A 152 -3.79 -4.89 -2.88
CA HIS A 152 -4.24 -4.04 -3.98
C HIS A 152 -4.25 -2.56 -3.59
N MET A 153 -4.84 -2.22 -2.43
CA MET A 153 -4.87 -0.84 -1.95
C MET A 153 -3.48 -0.29 -1.70
N ASP A 154 -2.58 -1.09 -1.11
CA ASP A 154 -1.20 -0.68 -0.88
C ASP A 154 -0.51 -0.29 -2.20
N ARG A 155 -0.70 -1.09 -3.27
CA ARG A 155 -0.17 -0.77 -4.60
C ARG A 155 -0.80 0.49 -5.20
N VAL A 156 -2.12 0.65 -5.10
CA VAL A 156 -2.83 1.84 -5.60
C VAL A 156 -2.33 3.11 -4.92
N ILE A 157 -2.05 3.06 -3.62
CA ILE A 157 -1.48 4.19 -2.87
C ILE A 157 -0.06 4.51 -3.38
N LEU A 158 0.79 3.49 -3.59
CA LEU A 158 2.11 3.71 -4.19
C LEU A 158 2.02 4.36 -5.56
N GLU A 159 1.12 3.92 -6.43
CA GLU A 159 0.90 4.49 -7.74
C GLU A 159 0.41 5.95 -7.66
N ALA A 160 -0.47 6.26 -6.70
CA ALA A 160 -0.92 7.63 -6.47
C ALA A 160 0.23 8.54 -6.03
N PHE A 161 1.14 8.06 -5.16
CA PHE A 161 2.37 8.78 -4.81
C PHE A 161 3.24 9.04 -6.05
N ILE A 162 3.49 8.02 -6.86
CA ILE A 162 4.31 8.14 -8.09
C ILE A 162 3.70 9.16 -9.05
N ALA A 163 2.38 9.10 -9.27
CA ALA A 163 1.68 10.06 -10.13
C ALA A 163 1.76 11.49 -9.58
N GLY A 164 1.56 11.67 -8.28
CA GLY A 164 1.65 12.98 -7.63
C GLY A 164 3.06 13.58 -7.69
N ILE A 165 4.08 12.76 -7.48
CA ILE A 165 5.49 13.20 -7.59
C ILE A 165 5.82 13.58 -9.04
N ASP A 166 5.38 12.79 -10.02
CA ASP A 166 5.61 13.05 -11.44
C ASP A 166 4.92 14.33 -11.94
N ALA A 167 3.78 14.66 -11.35
CA ALA A 167 3.03 15.88 -11.67
C ALA A 167 3.53 17.11 -10.90
N CYS A 168 4.43 16.96 -9.94
CA CYS A 168 4.94 18.07 -9.12
C CYS A 168 5.98 18.88 -9.90
N GLU A 169 5.69 20.14 -10.16
CA GLU A 169 6.59 21.04 -10.89
C GLU A 169 7.72 21.60 -10.03
N ASP A 170 7.54 21.63 -8.69
CA ASP A 170 8.54 22.12 -7.75
C ASP A 170 9.46 20.99 -7.29
N GLU A 171 10.74 21.08 -7.63
CA GLU A 171 11.74 20.06 -7.35
C GLU A 171 11.94 19.81 -5.84
N GLU A 172 11.88 20.85 -5.01
CA GLU A 172 12.05 20.71 -3.55
C GLU A 172 10.87 19.96 -2.94
N THR A 173 9.65 20.30 -3.33
CA THR A 173 8.43 19.59 -2.92
C THR A 173 8.45 18.14 -3.43
N ALA A 174 8.83 17.92 -4.68
CA ALA A 174 8.94 16.56 -5.24
C ALA A 174 9.97 15.70 -4.46
N ALA A 175 11.09 16.30 -4.04
CA ALA A 175 12.08 15.60 -3.22
C ALA A 175 11.53 15.19 -1.84
N VAL A 176 10.72 16.05 -1.20
CA VAL A 176 10.05 15.72 0.07
C VAL A 176 9.00 14.63 -0.13
N LEU A 177 8.17 14.73 -1.16
CA LEU A 177 7.18 13.70 -1.51
C LEU A 177 7.84 12.34 -1.83
N ASN A 178 9.01 12.33 -2.47
CA ASN A 178 9.78 11.10 -2.68
C ASN A 178 10.18 10.44 -1.35
N LYS A 179 10.66 11.22 -0.36
CA LYS A 179 11.00 10.68 0.96
C LYS A 179 9.78 10.14 1.70
N LEU A 180 8.63 10.80 1.59
CA LEU A 180 7.37 10.31 2.17
C LEU A 180 6.92 9.01 1.50
N CYS A 181 7.05 8.92 0.18
CA CYS A 181 6.76 7.71 -0.57
C CYS A 181 7.70 6.56 -0.16
N ASP A 182 9.01 6.83 0.01
CA ASP A 182 9.97 5.84 0.48
C ASP A 182 9.64 5.37 1.90
N LEU A 183 9.26 6.29 2.79
CA LEU A 183 8.83 5.95 4.16
C LEU A 183 7.60 5.04 4.13
N TYR A 184 6.57 5.38 3.35
CA TYR A 184 5.36 4.56 3.17
C TYR A 184 5.71 3.14 2.71
N VAL A 185 6.53 3.03 1.66
CA VAL A 185 6.90 1.74 1.08
C VAL A 185 7.71 0.90 2.08
N LEU A 186 8.76 1.48 2.68
CA LEU A 186 9.61 0.73 3.60
C LEU A 186 8.88 0.30 4.86
N GLU A 187 7.90 1.07 5.35
CA GLU A 187 7.07 0.66 6.48
C GLU A 187 6.21 -0.56 6.14
N ASN A 188 5.57 -0.57 4.97
CA ASN A 188 4.83 -1.73 4.48
C ASN A 188 5.73 -2.96 4.30
N LEU A 189 6.90 -2.78 3.69
CA LEU A 189 7.86 -3.88 3.51
C LEU A 189 8.42 -4.38 4.85
N ALA A 190 8.58 -3.51 5.84
CA ALA A 190 9.01 -3.89 7.19
C ALA A 190 7.96 -4.72 7.92
N ALA A 191 6.68 -4.32 7.81
CA ALA A 191 5.55 -5.03 8.44
C ALA A 191 5.42 -6.47 7.92
N ASP A 192 5.60 -6.67 6.62
CA ASP A 192 5.44 -7.97 5.97
C ASP A 192 6.77 -8.62 5.54
N ARG A 193 7.88 -8.21 6.14
CA ARG A 193 9.22 -8.69 5.83
C ARG A 193 9.33 -10.21 5.84
N GLY A 194 8.66 -10.88 6.77
CA GLY A 194 8.61 -12.34 6.85
C GLY A 194 8.03 -12.95 5.58
N TRP A 195 6.89 -12.45 5.13
CA TRP A 195 6.24 -12.91 3.91
C TRP A 195 7.17 -12.80 2.68
N PHE A 196 7.82 -11.65 2.49
CA PHE A 196 8.73 -11.44 1.35
C PHE A 196 9.93 -12.39 1.37
N GLN A 197 10.45 -12.71 2.56
CA GLN A 197 11.57 -13.65 2.71
C GLN A 197 11.13 -15.10 2.49
N GLU A 198 9.99 -15.52 3.04
CA GLU A 198 9.42 -16.87 2.86
C GLU A 198 9.15 -17.20 1.41
N HIS A 199 8.75 -16.20 0.61
CA HIS A 199 8.48 -16.35 -0.82
C HIS A 199 9.69 -16.03 -1.71
N GLY A 200 10.88 -15.85 -1.12
CA GLY A 200 12.13 -15.60 -1.88
C GLY A 200 12.16 -14.28 -2.64
N ARG A 201 11.29 -13.31 -2.28
CA ARG A 201 11.17 -12.00 -2.94
C ARG A 201 12.11 -10.95 -2.38
N MET A 202 12.65 -11.18 -1.19
CA MET A 202 13.54 -10.24 -0.51
C MET A 202 14.77 -10.97 0.04
N SER A 203 15.96 -10.50 -0.32
CA SER A 203 17.20 -11.02 0.24
C SER A 203 17.33 -10.65 1.73
N THR A 204 18.08 -11.46 2.48
CA THR A 204 18.39 -11.17 3.89
C THR A 204 19.13 -9.83 4.05
N ALA A 205 19.95 -9.44 3.08
CA ALA A 205 20.66 -8.16 3.10
C ALA A 205 19.68 -6.99 3.00
N ARG A 206 18.76 -7.00 2.04
CA ARG A 206 17.69 -5.98 1.92
C ARG A 206 16.80 -5.95 3.14
N ALA A 207 16.37 -7.10 3.66
CA ALA A 207 15.53 -7.19 4.86
C ALA A 207 16.18 -6.53 6.09
N LYS A 208 17.50 -6.67 6.24
CA LYS A 208 18.26 -6.00 7.33
C LYS A 208 18.45 -4.51 7.09
N ALA A 209 18.49 -4.04 5.84
CA ALA A 209 18.70 -2.65 5.50
C ALA A 209 17.43 -1.78 5.66
N ILE A 210 16.22 -2.37 5.70
CA ILE A 210 14.96 -1.63 5.78
C ILE A 210 14.88 -0.77 7.04
N VAL A 211 15.11 -1.33 8.24
CA VAL A 211 14.96 -0.58 9.50
C VAL A 211 15.95 0.57 9.63
N PRO A 212 17.26 0.41 9.32
CA PRO A 212 18.19 1.53 9.26
C PRO A 212 17.74 2.63 8.29
N ALA A 213 17.25 2.27 7.09
CA ALA A 213 16.76 3.24 6.12
C ALA A 213 15.50 3.99 6.61
N LEU A 214 14.55 3.29 7.26
CA LEU A 214 13.40 3.92 7.91
C LEU A 214 13.82 4.94 8.96
N ASN A 215 14.76 4.57 9.84
CA ASN A 215 15.25 5.48 10.86
C ASN A 215 15.92 6.72 10.26
N GLN A 216 16.69 6.55 9.19
CA GLN A 216 17.30 7.67 8.47
C GLN A 216 16.25 8.58 7.85
N LEU A 217 15.25 8.03 7.15
CA LEU A 217 14.14 8.82 6.56
C LEU A 217 13.37 9.60 7.64
N CYS A 218 13.09 8.98 8.78
CA CYS A 218 12.46 9.68 9.91
C CYS A 218 13.31 10.85 10.42
N GLN A 219 14.63 10.69 10.50
CA GLN A 219 15.55 11.78 10.89
C GLN A 219 15.55 12.91 9.86
N GLU A 220 15.53 12.59 8.57
CA GLU A 220 15.52 13.57 7.48
C GLU A 220 14.17 14.30 7.36
N LEU A 221 13.06 13.63 7.62
CA LEU A 221 11.70 14.20 7.57
C LEU A 221 11.33 15.00 8.82
N ARG A 222 11.96 14.73 9.96
CA ARG A 222 11.66 15.41 11.22
C ARG A 222 11.71 16.96 11.15
N PRO A 223 12.71 17.59 10.53
CA PRO A 223 12.74 19.05 10.37
C PRO A 223 11.62 19.60 9.50
N LEU A 224 11.04 18.75 8.64
CA LEU A 224 9.98 19.10 7.71
C LEU A 224 8.57 18.80 8.26
N ALA A 225 8.46 18.34 9.52
CA ALA A 225 7.17 17.94 10.09
C ALA A 225 6.15 19.10 10.11
N LEU A 226 6.56 20.29 10.50
CA LEU A 226 5.68 21.45 10.52
C LEU A 226 5.26 21.89 9.11
N PRO A 227 6.16 22.12 8.13
CA PRO A 227 5.78 22.40 6.75
C PRO A 227 4.85 21.35 6.14
N LEU A 228 5.05 20.05 6.45
CA LEU A 228 4.18 18.97 5.98
C LEU A 228 2.77 19.06 6.54
N VAL A 229 2.63 19.42 7.83
CA VAL A 229 1.31 19.64 8.46
C VAL A 229 0.64 20.88 7.89
N GLU A 230 1.37 21.99 7.72
CA GLU A 230 0.88 23.21 7.09
C GLU A 230 0.42 22.98 5.64
N GLY A 231 1.14 22.13 4.90
CA GLY A 231 0.77 21.71 3.54
C GLY A 231 -0.55 20.95 3.44
N MET A 232 -1.09 20.41 4.55
CA MET A 232 -2.44 19.85 4.60
C MET A 232 -3.55 20.90 4.54
N GLY A 233 -3.21 22.20 4.64
CA GLY A 233 -4.14 23.31 4.47
C GLY A 233 -5.19 23.46 5.59
N VAL A 234 -4.95 22.87 6.77
CA VAL A 234 -5.85 23.02 7.91
C VAL A 234 -5.58 24.36 8.59
N PRO A 235 -6.54 25.33 8.59
CA PRO A 235 -6.34 26.62 9.23
C PRO A 235 -6.13 26.48 10.74
N VAL A 236 -5.14 27.19 11.29
CA VAL A 236 -4.83 27.16 12.74
C VAL A 236 -6.05 27.52 13.59
N GLN A 237 -6.93 28.41 13.08
CA GLN A 237 -8.16 28.82 13.76
C GLN A 237 -9.15 27.67 14.01
N LEU A 238 -9.02 26.55 13.29
CA LEU A 238 -9.81 25.34 13.50
C LEU A 238 -9.20 24.39 14.54
N LEU A 239 -7.96 24.64 14.95
CA LEU A 239 -7.25 23.83 15.94
C LEU A 239 -7.61 24.34 17.33
N GLN A 240 -8.58 23.72 17.97
CA GLN A 240 -8.99 24.01 19.35
C GLN A 240 -8.20 23.10 20.30
N SER A 241 -7.09 23.60 20.82
CA SER A 241 -6.26 22.84 21.77
C SER A 241 -5.55 23.78 22.72
N ALA A 242 -5.69 23.53 24.01
CA ALA A 242 -4.97 24.28 25.05
C ALA A 242 -3.43 24.12 24.95
N MET A 243 -2.93 23.11 24.24
CA MET A 243 -1.50 22.96 23.96
C MET A 243 -0.95 24.00 22.97
N LEU A 244 -1.82 24.72 22.25
CA LEU A 244 -1.45 25.76 21.26
C LEU A 244 -1.66 27.18 21.80
N GLU A 245 -2.18 27.32 23.01
CA GLU A 245 -2.32 28.60 23.72
C GLU A 245 -1.03 28.83 24.54
N ASP A 246 -0.21 29.81 24.14
CA ASP A 246 0.96 30.31 24.89
C ASP A 246 0.57 31.16 26.10
#